data_55ad45348e802b3bdacc10adc43f6a1c
#
_entry.id   55ad45348e802b3bdacc10adc43f6a1c
#
_cell.length_a   1.000
_cell.length_b   1.000
_cell.length_c   1.000
_cell.angle_alpha   90.00
_cell.angle_beta   90.00
_cell.angle_gamma   90.00
#
_symmetry.space_group_name_H-M   'P 1'
#
loop_
_entity.id
_entity.type
_entity.pdbx_description
1 polymer ?
#
loop_
_entity_poly.entity_id
_entity_poly.type
_entity_poly.pdbx_seq_one_letter_code
_entity_poly.pdbx_strand_id
1 'polypeptide(L)'
;MSVESIIAKIEQNKEIYVDFLKTLIQSDSVNPPGNEKNVALIIEEFLKDLGIKTEIFPFGNNRANLIAYLNEDFEGKNLLYNGHMDVVPPGSETDWKYPPFSALIKRKKIIYGRGSADMKSGLAAMAIALKVLKELKLNLPGNLILNAVADEETGGKFGTGWCVDNPLKPIKCDFAVIGEPTGLNPLPKAILVGEKGHLIIKITTHGISGHSSMPAMSKNAIYMMSEIIENLDKIDEYIPKSEPPIKLEKLKNLLASTFPSEDIFNRILNEQPEIESLFQSLVSYSKALTMIKGGIKENVIPDSCEAVLDVRLLPGQHVDPIIEALKKLIRDVVGYLVKDDSNNPSGDVFVEIEILTASEGSYWENWEDSGELNDFYKLVETIYEKKPFYFLLPASADAHYMRNDGYCPQTILFGPGKARTAHAIDENVEILDFIRAIKVYAIFAYKFLSKK
;
A
#
# COMPACT_ATOMS: atom_id res chain seq x y z
N MET A 1 1.74 -35.69 7.83
CA MET A 1 1.00 -34.54 8.38
C MET A 1 0.35 -33.84 7.20
N SER A 2 -0.84 -33.35 7.39
CA SER A 2 -1.74 -32.96 6.30
C SER A 2 -2.22 -31.52 6.47
N VAL A 3 -2.88 -30.98 5.46
CA VAL A 3 -3.57 -29.69 5.52
C VAL A 3 -4.55 -29.62 6.69
N GLU A 4 -5.21 -30.75 7.00
CA GLU A 4 -6.14 -30.89 8.13
C GLU A 4 -5.45 -30.59 9.47
N SER A 5 -4.19 -31.01 9.65
CA SER A 5 -3.43 -30.72 10.88
C SER A 5 -3.15 -29.22 11.05
N ILE A 6 -2.87 -28.51 9.95
CA ILE A 6 -2.69 -27.05 9.95
C ILE A 6 -4.01 -26.37 10.35
N ILE A 7 -5.11 -26.75 9.71
CA ILE A 7 -6.44 -26.19 10.00
C ILE A 7 -6.84 -26.44 11.46
N ALA A 8 -6.67 -27.68 11.94
CA ALA A 8 -7.00 -28.06 13.32
C ALA A 8 -6.17 -27.25 14.33
N LYS A 9 -4.87 -27.08 14.09
CA LYS A 9 -3.99 -26.28 14.95
C LYS A 9 -4.44 -24.82 15.01
N ILE A 10 -4.83 -24.23 13.87
CA ILE A 10 -5.30 -22.84 13.80
C ILE A 10 -6.62 -22.68 14.57
N GLU A 11 -7.58 -23.58 14.37
CA GLU A 11 -8.87 -23.52 15.07
C GLU A 11 -8.71 -23.70 16.58
N GLN A 12 -7.84 -24.62 17.01
CA GLN A 12 -7.56 -24.87 18.43
C GLN A 12 -7.00 -23.65 19.16
N ASN A 13 -6.18 -22.84 18.48
CA ASN A 13 -5.48 -21.70 19.08
C ASN A 13 -6.08 -20.33 18.67
N LYS A 14 -7.28 -20.32 18.12
CA LYS A 14 -7.93 -19.12 17.58
C LYS A 14 -7.95 -17.94 18.56
N GLU A 15 -8.23 -18.17 19.83
CA GLU A 15 -8.29 -17.12 20.86
C GLU A 15 -6.91 -16.52 21.10
N ILE A 16 -5.86 -17.34 21.18
CA ILE A 16 -4.47 -16.91 21.33
C ILE A 16 -4.06 -16.01 20.15
N TYR A 17 -4.45 -16.36 18.94
CA TYR A 17 -4.13 -15.60 17.74
C TYR A 17 -4.89 -14.28 17.65
N VAL A 18 -6.14 -14.26 18.10
CA VAL A 18 -6.91 -13.02 18.23
C VAL A 18 -6.28 -12.10 19.29
N ASP A 19 -5.83 -12.64 20.41
CA ASP A 19 -5.16 -11.83 21.45
C ASP A 19 -3.80 -11.31 20.98
N PHE A 20 -3.05 -12.07 20.19
CA PHE A 20 -1.83 -11.58 19.55
C PHE A 20 -2.10 -10.39 18.63
N LEU A 21 -3.12 -10.48 17.75
CA LEU A 21 -3.53 -9.36 16.91
C LEU A 21 -3.91 -8.13 17.74
N LYS A 22 -4.69 -8.32 18.83
CA LYS A 22 -5.05 -7.22 19.73
C LYS A 22 -3.81 -6.53 20.30
N THR A 23 -2.82 -7.30 20.73
CA THR A 23 -1.56 -6.74 21.26
C THR A 23 -0.83 -5.88 20.23
N LEU A 24 -0.81 -6.31 18.95
CA LEU A 24 -0.22 -5.50 17.88
C LEU A 24 -1.01 -4.21 17.65
N ILE A 25 -2.35 -4.25 17.62
CA ILE A 25 -3.20 -3.07 17.45
C ILE A 25 -3.01 -2.09 18.61
N GLN A 26 -2.87 -2.59 19.84
CA GLN A 26 -2.67 -1.78 21.04
C GLN A 26 -1.29 -1.12 21.11
N SER A 27 -0.32 -1.61 20.35
CA SER A 27 0.99 -0.98 20.24
C SER A 27 0.90 0.20 19.28
N ASP A 28 1.03 1.41 19.81
CA ASP A 28 1.05 2.65 19.02
C ASP A 28 2.32 2.70 18.15
N SER A 29 2.13 2.65 16.85
CA SER A 29 3.17 2.75 15.82
C SER A 29 2.81 3.78 14.76
N VAL A 30 2.18 4.88 15.16
CA VAL A 30 1.83 6.00 14.29
C VAL A 30 3.08 6.54 13.59
N ASN A 31 3.00 6.68 12.28
CA ASN A 31 4.05 7.24 11.45
C ASN A 31 3.48 8.46 10.65
N PRO A 32 4.07 9.66 10.75
CA PRO A 32 5.18 10.02 11.64
C PRO A 32 4.78 10.11 13.12
N PRO A 33 5.72 9.94 14.09
CA PRO A 33 7.17 9.80 13.94
C PRO A 33 7.67 8.37 13.71
N GLY A 34 6.84 7.33 13.89
CA GLY A 34 7.16 5.93 13.84
C GLY A 34 7.61 5.38 15.21
N ASN A 35 7.06 4.20 15.58
CA ASN A 35 7.40 3.46 16.81
C ASN A 35 7.42 1.95 16.53
N GLU A 36 7.81 1.57 15.35
CA GLU A 36 7.70 0.20 14.82
C GLU A 36 8.54 -0.79 15.63
N LYS A 37 9.60 -0.35 16.29
CA LYS A 37 10.42 -1.20 17.15
C LYS A 37 9.62 -1.90 18.25
N ASN A 38 8.59 -1.24 18.81
CA ASN A 38 7.73 -1.86 19.80
C ASN A 38 6.93 -3.02 19.21
N VAL A 39 6.42 -2.86 17.99
CA VAL A 39 5.70 -3.92 17.26
C VAL A 39 6.65 -5.06 16.90
N ALA A 40 7.88 -4.76 16.43
CA ALA A 40 8.90 -5.75 16.14
C ALA A 40 9.23 -6.63 17.36
N LEU A 41 9.40 -6.02 18.54
CA LEU A 41 9.66 -6.76 19.80
C LEU A 41 8.49 -7.66 20.19
N ILE A 42 7.25 -7.25 19.97
CA ILE A 42 6.05 -8.09 20.22
C ILE A 42 6.06 -9.32 19.28
N ILE A 43 6.40 -9.12 18.00
CA ILE A 43 6.49 -10.21 17.02
C ILE A 43 7.64 -11.16 17.38
N GLU A 44 8.80 -10.63 17.72
CA GLU A 44 9.96 -11.41 18.17
C GLU A 44 9.59 -12.29 19.37
N GLU A 45 9.00 -11.71 20.42
CA GLU A 45 8.60 -12.46 21.62
C GLU A 45 7.55 -13.53 21.30
N PHE A 46 6.60 -13.26 20.37
CA PHE A 46 5.61 -14.25 19.93
C PHE A 46 6.24 -15.46 19.22
N LEU A 47 7.38 -15.28 18.57
CA LEU A 47 8.09 -16.32 17.80
C LEU A 47 9.21 -17.01 18.58
N LYS A 48 9.69 -16.42 19.68
CA LYS A 48 10.92 -16.78 20.43
C LYS A 48 10.97 -18.22 20.93
N ASP A 49 9.88 -18.72 21.52
CA ASP A 49 9.86 -20.03 22.19
C ASP A 49 10.02 -21.23 21.24
N LEU A 50 10.01 -21.00 19.93
CA LEU A 50 10.07 -22.02 18.90
C LEU A 50 11.43 -22.16 18.25
N GLY A 51 12.43 -21.37 18.68
CA GLY A 51 13.73 -21.33 18.03
C GLY A 51 13.64 -20.84 16.57
N ILE A 52 12.68 -19.94 16.31
CA ILE A 52 12.61 -19.21 15.05
C ILE A 52 13.65 -18.11 15.13
N LYS A 53 14.57 -18.07 14.15
CA LYS A 53 15.54 -16.99 14.05
C LYS A 53 14.84 -15.70 13.70
N THR A 54 15.06 -14.66 14.51
CA THR A 54 14.61 -13.30 14.27
C THR A 54 15.79 -12.34 14.27
N GLU A 55 15.76 -11.36 13.38
CA GLU A 55 16.77 -10.31 13.31
C GLU A 55 16.05 -8.95 13.29
N ILE A 56 16.35 -8.08 14.26
CA ILE A 56 15.82 -6.72 14.33
C ILE A 56 16.87 -5.75 13.83
N PHE A 57 16.49 -4.90 12.88
CA PHE A 57 17.33 -3.87 12.24
C PHE A 57 16.84 -2.49 12.67
N PRO A 58 17.40 -1.92 13.78
CA PRO A 58 16.98 -0.62 14.27
C PRO A 58 17.52 0.52 13.42
N PHE A 59 16.72 1.56 13.26
CA PHE A 59 17.13 2.84 12.67
C PHE A 59 16.37 4.00 13.33
N GLY A 60 16.94 5.21 13.32
CA GLY A 60 16.29 6.37 13.91
C GLY A 60 15.89 6.16 15.39
N ASN A 61 14.91 6.94 15.83
CA ASN A 61 14.38 6.87 17.18
C ASN A 61 13.20 5.89 17.23
N ASN A 62 13.35 4.77 17.94
CA ASN A 62 12.32 3.75 18.17
C ASN A 62 11.72 3.14 16.89
N ARG A 63 12.46 3.17 15.78
CA ARG A 63 12.11 2.56 14.52
C ARG A 63 12.94 1.31 14.26
N ALA A 64 12.38 0.30 13.64
CA ALA A 64 13.10 -0.92 13.25
C ALA A 64 12.33 -1.70 12.20
N ASN A 65 13.06 -2.50 11.40
CA ASN A 65 12.54 -3.62 10.64
C ASN A 65 12.83 -4.93 11.38
N LEU A 66 12.04 -5.98 11.16
CA LEU A 66 12.27 -7.33 11.68
C LEU A 66 12.18 -8.33 10.55
N ILE A 67 13.14 -9.27 10.50
CA ILE A 67 13.08 -10.42 9.61
C ILE A 67 13.10 -11.70 10.46
N ALA A 68 12.20 -12.64 10.15
CA ALA A 68 12.15 -13.95 10.77
C ALA A 68 12.23 -15.06 9.72
N TYR A 69 12.91 -16.16 10.06
CA TYR A 69 13.19 -17.26 9.15
C TYR A 69 12.66 -18.58 9.72
N LEU A 70 11.84 -19.30 8.96
CA LEU A 70 11.37 -20.63 9.35
C LEU A 70 12.51 -21.62 9.43
N ASN A 71 13.41 -21.61 8.44
CA ASN A 71 14.61 -22.42 8.33
C ASN A 71 15.81 -21.54 7.99
N GLU A 72 16.95 -21.75 8.64
CA GLU A 72 18.19 -21.03 8.33
C GLU A 72 18.96 -21.71 7.19
N ASP A 73 19.05 -23.05 7.26
CA ASP A 73 19.69 -23.87 6.24
C ASP A 73 18.61 -24.53 5.38
N PHE A 74 18.52 -24.15 4.13
CA PHE A 74 17.52 -24.65 3.18
C PHE A 74 18.11 -24.75 1.76
N GLU A 75 17.62 -25.73 1.00
CA GLU A 75 18.03 -25.96 -0.40
C GLU A 75 16.86 -25.74 -1.40
N GLY A 76 15.64 -25.47 -0.89
CA GLY A 76 14.42 -25.35 -1.68
C GLY A 76 14.06 -23.91 -2.03
N LYS A 77 12.77 -23.71 -2.36
CA LYS A 77 12.18 -22.41 -2.69
C LYS A 77 12.11 -21.49 -1.48
N ASN A 78 12.17 -20.19 -1.74
CA ASN A 78 11.94 -19.13 -0.75
C ASN A 78 10.60 -18.45 -0.98
N LEU A 79 9.75 -18.44 0.04
CA LEU A 79 8.52 -17.67 0.11
C LEU A 79 8.71 -16.48 1.04
N LEU A 80 8.42 -15.29 0.57
CA LEU A 80 8.47 -14.08 1.38
C LEU A 80 7.05 -13.62 1.74
N TYR A 81 6.81 -13.41 3.04
CA TYR A 81 5.67 -12.67 3.56
C TYR A 81 6.15 -11.31 4.04
N ASN A 82 5.55 -10.25 3.50
CA ASN A 82 5.90 -8.87 3.83
C ASN A 82 4.69 -8.13 4.39
N GLY A 83 4.93 -7.33 5.43
CA GLY A 83 3.88 -6.49 5.98
C GLY A 83 4.42 -5.38 6.86
N HIS A 84 3.79 -4.20 6.78
CA HIS A 84 4.23 -3.05 7.54
C HIS A 84 3.68 -3.04 8.98
N MET A 85 4.46 -2.43 9.87
CA MET A 85 4.17 -2.30 11.30
C MET A 85 3.62 -0.93 11.66
N ASP A 86 3.92 0.09 10.87
CA ASP A 86 3.45 1.45 11.07
C ASP A 86 1.98 1.62 10.70
N VAL A 87 1.39 2.72 11.13
CA VAL A 87 0.00 3.08 10.85
C VAL A 87 -0.11 4.60 10.70
N VAL A 88 -1.05 5.09 9.88
CA VAL A 88 -1.35 6.51 9.78
C VAL A 88 -1.91 7.07 11.09
N PRO A 89 -1.76 8.39 11.35
CA PRO A 89 -2.39 9.04 12.49
C PRO A 89 -3.90 8.77 12.57
N PRO A 90 -4.47 8.53 13.75
CA PRO A 90 -5.90 8.24 13.91
C PRO A 90 -6.79 9.47 13.65
N GLY A 91 -6.22 10.69 13.61
CA GLY A 91 -6.97 11.92 13.63
C GLY A 91 -7.51 12.25 15.02
N SER A 92 -8.66 12.92 15.08
CA SER A 92 -9.31 13.26 16.37
C SER A 92 -9.90 12.00 17.01
N GLU A 93 -9.41 11.64 18.19
CA GLU A 93 -9.92 10.47 18.93
C GLU A 93 -11.40 10.61 19.33
N THR A 94 -11.91 11.83 19.43
CA THR A 94 -13.33 12.09 19.73
C THR A 94 -14.27 11.68 18.62
N ASP A 95 -13.75 11.53 17.39
CA ASP A 95 -14.53 11.10 16.22
C ASP A 95 -14.66 9.57 16.16
N TRP A 96 -13.82 8.86 16.91
CA TRP A 96 -13.88 7.40 16.99
C TRP A 96 -14.96 6.93 17.95
N LYS A 97 -15.76 5.96 17.52
CA LYS A 97 -16.73 5.28 18.37
C LYS A 97 -16.06 4.42 19.47
N TYR A 98 -14.89 3.90 19.16
CA TYR A 98 -14.05 3.14 20.07
C TYR A 98 -12.61 3.66 19.97
N PRO A 99 -11.90 3.86 21.10
CA PRO A 99 -10.55 4.42 21.03
C PRO A 99 -9.64 3.69 20.05
N PRO A 100 -8.85 4.41 19.23
CA PRO A 100 -8.14 3.84 18.07
C PRO A 100 -7.16 2.72 18.41
N PHE A 101 -6.60 2.70 19.60
CA PHE A 101 -5.67 1.65 20.05
C PHE A 101 -6.28 0.71 21.11
N SER A 102 -7.59 0.66 21.24
CA SER A 102 -8.26 -0.22 22.22
C SER A 102 -8.32 -1.70 21.81
N ALA A 103 -8.22 -1.99 20.53
CA ALA A 103 -8.43 -3.34 19.96
C ALA A 103 -9.74 -3.99 20.44
N LEU A 104 -10.82 -3.18 20.51
CA LEU A 104 -12.08 -3.61 21.09
C LEU A 104 -12.82 -4.61 20.20
N ILE A 105 -13.20 -5.74 20.78
CA ILE A 105 -13.99 -6.75 20.07
C ILE A 105 -15.48 -6.51 20.28
N LYS A 106 -16.25 -6.37 19.21
CA LYS A 106 -17.71 -6.26 19.22
C LYS A 106 -18.38 -7.52 18.69
N ARG A 107 -19.45 -7.94 19.39
CA ARG A 107 -20.28 -9.12 19.05
C ARG A 107 -19.45 -10.40 18.82
N LYS A 108 -18.24 -10.50 19.40
CA LYS A 108 -17.27 -11.59 19.19
C LYS A 108 -16.92 -11.83 17.70
N LYS A 109 -17.01 -10.80 16.87
CA LYS A 109 -16.86 -10.91 15.41
C LYS A 109 -15.93 -9.89 14.79
N ILE A 110 -15.86 -8.68 15.32
CA ILE A 110 -15.16 -7.55 14.70
C ILE A 110 -14.22 -6.95 15.73
N ILE A 111 -12.95 -6.75 15.34
CA ILE A 111 -11.94 -6.03 16.11
C ILE A 111 -11.85 -4.62 15.51
N TYR A 112 -11.99 -3.61 16.36
CA TYR A 112 -11.86 -2.20 16.00
C TYR A 112 -10.52 -1.65 16.48
N GLY A 113 -9.88 -0.86 15.64
CA GLY A 113 -8.67 -0.11 15.97
C GLY A 113 -7.86 0.28 14.75
N ARG A 114 -7.07 1.34 14.86
CA ARG A 114 -6.12 1.78 13.83
C ARG A 114 -5.08 0.68 13.58
N GLY A 115 -4.83 0.35 12.31
CA GLY A 115 -3.97 -0.77 11.91
C GLY A 115 -4.66 -2.13 11.92
N SER A 116 -5.95 -2.20 12.32
CA SER A 116 -6.67 -3.49 12.35
C SER A 116 -6.93 -4.06 10.95
N ALA A 117 -7.15 -3.22 9.95
CA ALA A 117 -7.24 -3.60 8.55
C ALA A 117 -5.90 -3.37 7.85
N ASP A 118 -5.27 -2.23 8.07
CA ASP A 118 -4.09 -1.74 7.37
C ASP A 118 -2.90 -1.57 8.32
N MET A 119 -1.92 -2.52 8.34
CA MET A 119 -2.13 -3.90 7.90
C MET A 119 -1.71 -4.91 9.01
N LYS A 120 -1.82 -4.53 10.31
CA LYS A 120 -1.41 -5.40 11.43
C LYS A 120 -2.12 -6.75 11.45
N SER A 121 -3.35 -6.84 10.91
CA SER A 121 -4.02 -8.14 10.81
C SER A 121 -3.39 -9.04 9.74
N GLY A 122 -2.94 -8.49 8.62
CA GLY A 122 -2.17 -9.20 7.61
C GLY A 122 -0.83 -9.69 8.17
N LEU A 123 -0.09 -8.78 8.79
CA LEU A 123 1.19 -9.08 9.42
C LEU A 123 1.07 -10.13 10.54
N ALA A 124 0.06 -10.00 11.42
CA ALA A 124 -0.20 -11.00 12.46
C ALA A 124 -0.52 -12.38 11.85
N ALA A 125 -1.35 -12.42 10.81
CA ALA A 125 -1.70 -13.69 10.15
C ALA A 125 -0.49 -14.39 9.53
N MET A 126 0.45 -13.62 8.96
CA MET A 126 1.72 -14.11 8.41
C MET A 126 2.66 -14.65 9.50
N ALA A 127 2.82 -13.91 10.61
CA ALA A 127 3.62 -14.35 11.76
C ALA A 127 3.05 -15.64 12.40
N ILE A 128 1.72 -15.73 12.51
CA ILE A 128 1.04 -16.94 13.00
C ILE A 128 1.24 -18.11 12.03
N ALA A 129 1.17 -17.88 10.71
CA ALA A 129 1.42 -18.95 9.73
C ALA A 129 2.83 -19.55 9.91
N LEU A 130 3.85 -18.71 10.07
CA LEU A 130 5.23 -19.14 10.34
C LEU A 130 5.29 -19.94 11.66
N LYS A 131 4.66 -19.44 12.75
CA LYS A 131 4.57 -20.13 14.04
C LYS A 131 3.91 -21.50 13.92
N VAL A 132 2.78 -21.62 13.24
CA VAL A 132 2.02 -22.87 13.05
C VAL A 132 2.86 -23.92 12.34
N LEU A 133 3.56 -23.54 11.26
CA LEU A 133 4.42 -24.46 10.52
C LEU A 133 5.58 -24.98 11.38
N LYS A 134 6.19 -24.12 12.19
CA LYS A 134 7.26 -24.49 13.10
C LYS A 134 6.79 -25.41 14.23
N GLU A 135 5.65 -25.11 14.87
CA GLU A 135 5.04 -25.91 15.93
C GLU A 135 4.67 -27.33 15.45
N LEU A 136 4.21 -27.45 14.21
CA LEU A 136 3.89 -28.74 13.60
C LEU A 136 5.14 -29.54 13.18
N LYS A 137 6.35 -28.96 13.31
CA LYS A 137 7.63 -29.59 12.96
C LYS A 137 7.62 -30.19 11.55
N LEU A 138 7.05 -29.46 10.59
CA LEU A 138 6.99 -29.90 9.21
C LEU A 138 8.40 -29.87 8.61
N ASN A 139 8.80 -30.98 7.99
CA ASN A 139 10.05 -31.01 7.24
C ASN A 139 9.85 -30.38 5.87
N LEU A 140 10.18 -29.10 5.75
CA LEU A 140 10.05 -28.29 4.53
C LEU A 140 11.46 -28.03 3.98
N PRO A 141 11.73 -28.43 2.73
CA PRO A 141 13.03 -28.17 2.11
C PRO A 141 13.27 -26.67 1.80
N GLY A 142 12.21 -25.89 1.68
CA GLY A 142 12.27 -24.45 1.44
C GLY A 142 12.21 -23.61 2.72
N ASN A 143 12.28 -22.30 2.57
CA ASN A 143 12.23 -21.35 3.66
C ASN A 143 11.05 -20.39 3.52
N LEU A 144 10.37 -20.10 4.64
CA LEU A 144 9.44 -18.99 4.79
C LEU A 144 10.14 -17.85 5.50
N ILE A 145 10.18 -16.70 4.87
CA ILE A 145 10.73 -15.46 5.41
C ILE A 145 9.56 -14.54 5.75
N LEU A 146 9.52 -14.02 6.97
CA LEU A 146 8.63 -12.94 7.37
C LEU A 146 9.45 -11.66 7.43
N ASN A 147 9.08 -10.66 6.64
CA ASN A 147 9.64 -9.32 6.65
C ASN A 147 8.60 -8.35 7.25
N ALA A 148 8.74 -8.02 8.52
CA ALA A 148 7.92 -7.03 9.20
C ALA A 148 8.63 -5.67 9.12
N VAL A 149 8.07 -4.76 8.34
CA VAL A 149 8.73 -3.52 7.93
C VAL A 149 8.12 -2.29 8.57
N ALA A 150 8.92 -1.24 8.63
CA ALA A 150 8.52 0.10 8.98
C ALA A 150 8.25 0.94 7.71
N ASP A 151 7.75 2.17 7.88
CA ASP A 151 7.84 3.26 6.91
C ASP A 151 6.88 3.19 5.72
N GLU A 152 6.05 2.17 5.58
CA GLU A 152 5.19 2.02 4.40
C GLU A 152 4.27 3.23 4.22
N GLU A 153 3.66 3.71 5.30
CA GLU A 153 2.71 4.83 5.33
C GLU A 153 3.35 6.19 4.95
N THR A 154 4.68 6.21 4.83
CA THR A 154 5.45 7.38 4.37
C THR A 154 6.35 7.07 3.16
N GLY A 155 6.07 5.97 2.46
CA GLY A 155 6.69 5.61 1.18
C GLY A 155 7.65 4.43 1.21
N GLY A 156 7.84 3.73 2.35
CA GLY A 156 8.50 2.42 2.46
C GLY A 156 10.01 2.38 2.24
N LYS A 157 10.66 3.54 2.02
CA LYS A 157 12.09 3.61 1.68
C LYS A 157 12.98 3.00 2.76
N PHE A 158 12.70 3.25 4.03
CA PHE A 158 13.44 2.72 5.17
C PHE A 158 12.92 1.35 5.64
N GLY A 159 11.78 0.91 5.12
CA GLY A 159 11.15 -0.38 5.33
C GLY A 159 11.52 -1.37 4.24
N THR A 160 10.55 -1.74 3.41
CA THR A 160 10.72 -2.75 2.35
C THR A 160 11.84 -2.37 1.38
N GLY A 161 11.97 -1.10 0.97
CA GLY A 161 13.03 -0.67 0.08
C GLY A 161 14.42 -0.98 0.66
N TRP A 162 14.68 -0.59 1.92
CA TRP A 162 15.94 -0.91 2.59
C TRP A 162 16.16 -2.42 2.77
N CYS A 163 15.11 -3.17 3.16
CA CYS A 163 15.22 -4.61 3.39
C CYS A 163 15.57 -5.38 2.12
N VAL A 164 14.95 -5.03 1.01
CA VAL A 164 15.22 -5.65 -0.30
C VAL A 164 16.68 -5.43 -0.71
N ASP A 165 17.19 -4.22 -0.52
CA ASP A 165 18.56 -3.87 -0.94
C ASP A 165 19.66 -4.39 -0.01
N ASN A 166 19.36 -4.68 1.24
CA ASN A 166 20.38 -5.03 2.23
C ASN A 166 20.26 -6.49 2.72
N PRO A 167 19.42 -6.80 3.75
CA PRO A 167 19.44 -8.16 4.34
C PRO A 167 18.80 -9.23 3.45
N LEU A 168 17.83 -8.87 2.58
CA LEU A 168 17.14 -9.83 1.71
C LEU A 168 17.85 -10.07 0.39
N LYS A 169 18.61 -9.11 -0.13
CA LYS A 169 19.28 -9.19 -1.44
C LYS A 169 20.11 -10.46 -1.68
N PRO A 170 20.83 -11.01 -0.67
CA PRO A 170 21.56 -12.27 -0.85
C PRO A 170 20.66 -13.49 -0.98
N ILE A 171 19.37 -13.37 -0.67
CA ILE A 171 18.42 -14.48 -0.63
C ILE A 171 17.53 -14.38 -1.88
N LYS A 172 17.56 -15.41 -2.73
CA LYS A 172 16.64 -15.47 -3.85
C LYS A 172 15.20 -15.61 -3.33
N CYS A 173 14.30 -14.74 -3.77
CA CYS A 173 12.87 -14.87 -3.52
C CYS A 173 12.18 -15.49 -4.74
N ASP A 174 11.39 -16.57 -4.55
CA ASP A 174 10.69 -17.25 -5.63
C ASP A 174 9.21 -16.83 -5.73
N PHE A 175 8.62 -16.36 -4.62
CA PHE A 175 7.26 -15.82 -4.54
C PHE A 175 7.11 -14.94 -3.31
N ALA A 176 6.39 -13.83 -3.43
CA ALA A 176 6.12 -12.93 -2.31
C ALA A 176 4.62 -12.62 -2.17
N VAL A 177 4.18 -12.46 -0.92
CA VAL A 177 2.85 -11.97 -0.57
C VAL A 177 2.98 -10.79 0.37
N ILE A 178 2.36 -9.67 0.02
CA ILE A 178 2.20 -8.52 0.90
C ILE A 178 0.80 -8.58 1.52
N GLY A 179 0.71 -8.44 2.84
CA GLY A 179 -0.50 -8.74 3.61
C GLY A 179 -1.54 -7.61 3.65
N GLU A 180 -1.60 -6.75 2.63
CA GLU A 180 -2.52 -5.63 2.50
C GLU A 180 -4.00 -6.04 2.51
N PRO A 181 -4.91 -5.18 3.01
CA PRO A 181 -6.34 -5.48 3.02
C PRO A 181 -6.93 -5.55 1.61
N THR A 182 -7.34 -6.74 1.16
CA THR A 182 -7.88 -6.94 -0.19
C THR A 182 -9.38 -7.25 -0.25
N GLY A 183 -10.11 -7.02 0.83
CA GLY A 183 -11.57 -7.13 0.85
C GLY A 183 -12.24 -5.92 0.21
N LEU A 184 -13.10 -6.15 -0.77
CA LEU A 184 -13.83 -5.10 -1.53
C LEU A 184 -15.36 -5.27 -1.39
N ASN A 185 -15.84 -5.54 -0.16
CA ASN A 185 -17.28 -5.80 0.09
C ASN A 185 -18.20 -4.74 -0.59
N PRO A 186 -19.23 -5.12 -1.37
CA PRO A 186 -19.82 -6.47 -1.42
C PRO A 186 -19.14 -7.47 -2.35
N LEU A 187 -18.10 -7.08 -3.06
CA LEU A 187 -17.37 -7.93 -4.00
C LEU A 187 -16.64 -9.08 -3.28
N PRO A 188 -16.26 -10.14 -3.99
CA PRO A 188 -15.40 -11.19 -3.45
C PRO A 188 -14.01 -10.66 -3.02
N LYS A 189 -13.20 -11.53 -2.42
CA LYS A 189 -11.81 -11.23 -2.07
C LYS A 189 -10.97 -11.03 -3.33
N ALA A 190 -10.16 -9.99 -3.38
CA ALA A 190 -9.25 -9.75 -4.50
C ALA A 190 -7.86 -10.36 -4.22
N ILE A 191 -7.18 -10.73 -5.30
CA ILE A 191 -5.74 -11.03 -5.35
C ILE A 191 -5.13 -9.98 -6.27
N LEU A 192 -4.26 -9.10 -5.74
CA LEU A 192 -3.77 -7.97 -6.50
C LEU A 192 -2.43 -8.29 -7.14
N VAL A 193 -2.37 -8.17 -8.46
CA VAL A 193 -1.18 -8.50 -9.29
C VAL A 193 -0.43 -7.26 -9.76
N GLY A 194 -0.86 -6.08 -9.33
CA GLY A 194 -0.25 -4.79 -9.65
C GLY A 194 -0.83 -3.68 -8.78
N GLU A 195 -0.17 -2.53 -8.83
CA GLU A 195 -0.51 -1.33 -8.06
C GLU A 195 -0.16 -0.08 -8.84
N LYS A 196 -0.87 1.01 -8.57
CA LYS A 196 -0.55 2.32 -9.15
C LYS A 196 0.62 2.97 -8.43
N GLY A 197 1.36 3.82 -9.14
CA GLY A 197 2.32 4.71 -8.53
C GLY A 197 1.65 5.90 -7.84
N HIS A 198 2.38 6.53 -6.95
CA HIS A 198 1.95 7.69 -6.19
C HIS A 198 3.01 8.79 -6.25
N LEU A 199 2.62 9.96 -6.71
CA LEU A 199 3.49 11.12 -6.83
C LEU A 199 2.79 12.33 -6.22
N ILE A 200 3.36 12.89 -5.16
CA ILE A 200 2.90 14.12 -4.53
C ILE A 200 3.86 15.24 -4.89
N ILE A 201 3.34 16.28 -5.53
CA ILE A 201 4.08 17.43 -5.98
C ILE A 201 3.59 18.68 -5.22
N LYS A 202 4.50 19.41 -4.60
CA LYS A 202 4.24 20.75 -4.12
C LYS A 202 4.68 21.77 -5.16
N ILE A 203 3.81 22.66 -5.55
CA ILE A 203 4.04 23.78 -6.46
C ILE A 203 4.00 25.04 -5.62
N THR A 204 5.07 25.84 -5.66
CA THR A 204 5.13 27.15 -4.98
C THR A 204 5.34 28.25 -6.02
N THR A 205 4.42 29.19 -6.07
CA THR A 205 4.60 30.40 -6.88
C THR A 205 5.21 31.50 -6.01
N HIS A 206 6.25 32.13 -6.53
CA HIS A 206 6.95 33.26 -5.91
C HIS A 206 6.65 34.53 -6.71
N GLY A 207 6.06 35.52 -6.05
CA GLY A 207 5.69 36.82 -6.59
C GLY A 207 6.37 37.97 -5.86
N ILE A 208 5.81 39.16 -5.97
CA ILE A 208 6.31 40.38 -5.33
C ILE A 208 5.22 40.94 -4.42
N SER A 209 5.51 41.02 -3.13
CA SER A 209 4.60 41.58 -2.13
C SER A 209 4.35 43.07 -2.32
N GLY A 210 3.17 43.54 -1.89
CA GLY A 210 2.86 44.95 -1.93
C GLY A 210 1.53 45.29 -1.27
N HIS A 211 1.23 46.58 -1.23
CA HIS A 211 -0.05 47.07 -0.69
C HIS A 211 -1.18 46.84 -1.71
N SER A 212 -2.30 46.28 -1.26
CA SER A 212 -3.46 45.94 -2.13
C SER A 212 -4.03 47.11 -2.92
N SER A 213 -3.83 48.36 -2.49
CA SER A 213 -4.26 49.55 -3.20
C SER A 213 -3.36 49.94 -4.39
N MET A 214 -2.19 49.32 -4.55
CA MET A 214 -1.22 49.57 -5.60
C MET A 214 -0.82 48.28 -6.32
N PRO A 215 -1.76 47.51 -6.91
CA PRO A 215 -1.49 46.18 -7.44
C PRO A 215 -0.48 46.17 -8.61
N ALA A 216 -0.40 47.26 -9.36
CA ALA A 216 0.52 47.40 -10.49
C ALA A 216 2.02 47.41 -10.11
N MET A 217 2.35 47.60 -8.83
CA MET A 217 3.72 47.59 -8.29
C MET A 217 4.12 46.24 -7.70
N SER A 218 3.31 45.19 -7.85
CA SER A 218 3.47 43.90 -7.22
C SER A 218 3.16 42.78 -8.20
N LYS A 219 3.53 41.54 -7.86
CA LYS A 219 3.12 40.36 -8.61
C LYS A 219 2.45 39.38 -7.62
N ASN A 220 1.13 39.19 -7.79
CA ASN A 220 0.34 38.39 -6.88
C ASN A 220 0.55 36.89 -7.09
N ALA A 221 1.16 36.20 -6.13
CA ALA A 221 1.43 34.78 -6.20
C ALA A 221 0.15 33.91 -6.27
N ILE A 222 -0.98 34.36 -5.69
CA ILE A 222 -2.27 33.66 -5.82
C ILE A 222 -2.77 33.71 -7.27
N TYR A 223 -2.62 34.83 -7.98
CA TYR A 223 -3.01 34.90 -9.39
C TYR A 223 -2.11 34.03 -10.27
N MET A 224 -0.79 33.98 -9.98
CA MET A 224 0.11 33.07 -10.67
C MET A 224 -0.31 31.59 -10.49
N MET A 225 -0.65 31.19 -9.27
CA MET A 225 -1.14 29.85 -8.97
C MET A 225 -2.49 29.56 -9.67
N SER A 226 -3.40 30.53 -9.69
CA SER A 226 -4.68 30.43 -10.40
C SER A 226 -4.50 30.16 -11.90
N GLU A 227 -3.55 30.83 -12.55
CA GLU A 227 -3.22 30.62 -13.97
C GLU A 227 -2.64 29.22 -14.23
N ILE A 228 -1.82 28.69 -13.30
CA ILE A 228 -1.33 27.29 -13.36
C ILE A 228 -2.52 26.31 -13.24
N ILE A 229 -3.39 26.50 -12.25
CA ILE A 229 -4.54 25.62 -11.98
C ILE A 229 -5.51 25.63 -13.19
N GLU A 230 -5.81 26.79 -13.75
CA GLU A 230 -6.69 26.91 -14.94
C GLU A 230 -6.16 26.11 -16.15
N ASN A 231 -4.85 26.00 -16.28
CA ASN A 231 -4.22 25.29 -17.38
C ASN A 231 -3.81 23.85 -17.03
N LEU A 232 -4.02 23.37 -15.80
CA LEU A 232 -3.48 22.10 -15.33
C LEU A 232 -3.93 20.88 -16.16
N ASP A 233 -5.12 20.92 -16.75
CA ASP A 233 -5.61 19.82 -17.60
C ASP A 233 -4.81 19.68 -18.91
N LYS A 234 -4.16 20.74 -19.37
CA LYS A 234 -3.31 20.69 -20.58
C LYS A 234 -2.01 19.89 -20.37
N ILE A 235 -1.66 19.55 -19.12
CA ILE A 235 -0.48 18.72 -18.84
C ILE A 235 -0.58 17.36 -19.55
N ASP A 236 -1.80 16.84 -19.74
CA ASP A 236 -2.04 15.55 -20.39
C ASP A 236 -1.59 15.52 -21.85
N GLU A 237 -1.41 16.67 -22.49
CA GLU A 237 -0.86 16.80 -23.85
C GLU A 237 0.66 16.55 -23.89
N TYR A 238 1.33 16.71 -22.77
CA TYR A 238 2.80 16.60 -22.64
C TYR A 238 3.23 15.28 -22.00
N ILE A 239 2.32 14.56 -21.34
CA ILE A 239 2.61 13.26 -20.70
C ILE A 239 2.64 12.17 -21.78
N PRO A 240 3.68 11.32 -21.81
CA PRO A 240 3.69 10.16 -22.69
C PRO A 240 2.48 9.26 -22.45
N LYS A 241 1.79 8.88 -23.54
CA LYS A 241 0.67 7.95 -23.45
C LYS A 241 1.16 6.59 -22.96
N SER A 242 0.48 6.04 -21.97
CA SER A 242 0.74 4.71 -21.43
C SER A 242 -0.56 3.89 -21.50
N GLU A 243 -0.42 2.63 -21.91
CA GLU A 243 -1.52 1.68 -21.86
C GLU A 243 -1.60 1.04 -20.47
N PRO A 244 -2.81 0.83 -19.93
CA PRO A 244 -2.94 0.11 -18.68
C PRO A 244 -2.49 -1.36 -18.86
N PRO A 245 -1.82 -1.97 -17.88
CA PRO A 245 -1.32 -3.34 -17.99
C PRO A 245 -2.45 -4.36 -18.13
N ILE A 246 -3.62 -4.05 -17.62
CA ILE A 246 -4.85 -4.82 -17.82
C ILE A 246 -5.92 -3.86 -18.37
N LYS A 247 -6.47 -4.20 -19.53
CA LYS A 247 -7.54 -3.38 -20.15
C LYS A 247 -8.82 -3.45 -19.33
N LEU A 248 -9.61 -2.39 -19.36
CA LEU A 248 -10.87 -2.24 -18.62
C LEU A 248 -11.82 -3.43 -18.82
N GLU A 249 -12.00 -3.87 -20.06
CA GLU A 249 -12.86 -5.01 -20.39
C GLU A 249 -12.38 -6.29 -19.71
N LYS A 250 -11.07 -6.54 -19.70
CA LYS A 250 -10.49 -7.72 -19.04
C LYS A 250 -10.70 -7.66 -17.52
N LEU A 251 -10.52 -6.49 -16.87
CA LEU A 251 -10.80 -6.31 -15.44
C LEU A 251 -12.28 -6.59 -15.12
N LYS A 252 -13.19 -6.07 -15.93
CA LYS A 252 -14.63 -6.35 -15.80
C LYS A 252 -14.94 -7.82 -15.93
N ASN A 253 -14.37 -8.50 -16.92
CA ASN A 253 -14.55 -9.95 -17.16
C ASN A 253 -14.01 -10.79 -15.99
N LEU A 254 -12.84 -10.44 -15.45
CA LEU A 254 -12.28 -11.11 -14.27
C LEU A 254 -13.23 -11.05 -13.08
N LEU A 255 -13.83 -9.89 -12.81
CA LEU A 255 -14.81 -9.76 -11.75
C LEU A 255 -16.13 -10.44 -12.09
N ALA A 256 -16.66 -10.28 -13.30
CA ALA A 256 -17.90 -10.89 -13.75
C ALA A 256 -17.88 -12.42 -13.59
N SER A 257 -16.72 -13.06 -13.84
CA SER A 257 -16.54 -14.51 -13.70
C SER A 257 -16.76 -15.06 -12.28
N THR A 258 -16.79 -14.18 -11.26
CA THR A 258 -17.03 -14.55 -9.86
C THR A 258 -18.51 -14.59 -9.50
N PHE A 259 -19.38 -14.07 -10.36
CA PHE A 259 -20.83 -14.04 -10.17
C PHE A 259 -21.52 -15.21 -10.87
N PRO A 260 -22.70 -15.63 -10.40
CA PRO A 260 -23.46 -16.74 -11.01
C PRO A 260 -23.90 -16.47 -12.45
N SER A 261 -24.09 -15.21 -12.84
CA SER A 261 -24.43 -14.80 -14.21
C SER A 261 -24.02 -13.36 -14.48
N GLU A 262 -23.84 -13.04 -15.76
CA GLU A 262 -23.54 -11.69 -16.23
C GLU A 262 -24.68 -10.69 -15.90
N ASP A 263 -25.94 -11.12 -15.90
CA ASP A 263 -27.07 -10.27 -15.54
C ASP A 263 -26.99 -9.81 -14.07
N ILE A 264 -26.54 -10.66 -13.16
CA ILE A 264 -26.32 -10.29 -11.74
C ILE A 264 -25.20 -9.28 -11.63
N PHE A 265 -24.10 -9.48 -12.35
CA PHE A 265 -22.99 -8.56 -12.37
C PHE A 265 -23.40 -7.19 -12.91
N ASN A 266 -24.09 -7.16 -14.07
CA ASN A 266 -24.57 -5.91 -14.69
C ASN A 266 -25.56 -5.16 -13.77
N ARG A 267 -26.42 -5.89 -13.06
CA ARG A 267 -27.31 -5.27 -12.06
C ARG A 267 -26.51 -4.59 -10.95
N ILE A 268 -25.49 -5.24 -10.43
CA ILE A 268 -24.63 -4.67 -9.37
C ILE A 268 -23.92 -3.41 -9.87
N LEU A 269 -23.38 -3.40 -11.09
CA LEU A 269 -22.77 -2.21 -11.68
C LEU A 269 -23.77 -1.05 -11.80
N ASN A 270 -25.01 -1.34 -12.19
CA ASN A 270 -26.05 -0.33 -12.31
C ASN A 270 -26.52 0.22 -10.95
N GLU A 271 -26.55 -0.63 -9.91
CA GLU A 271 -26.93 -0.26 -8.55
C GLU A 271 -25.80 0.43 -7.76
N GLN A 272 -24.54 0.23 -8.18
CA GLN A 272 -23.34 0.75 -7.52
C GLN A 272 -22.37 1.38 -8.55
N PRO A 273 -22.68 2.58 -9.06
CA PRO A 273 -21.88 3.27 -10.09
C PRO A 273 -20.45 3.60 -9.63
N GLU A 274 -20.19 3.61 -8.32
CA GLU A 274 -18.85 3.75 -7.76
C GLU A 274 -17.92 2.60 -8.14
N ILE A 275 -18.45 1.41 -8.42
CA ILE A 275 -17.66 0.27 -8.92
C ILE A 275 -17.14 0.57 -10.32
N GLU A 276 -17.97 1.13 -11.19
CA GLU A 276 -17.54 1.57 -12.53
C GLU A 276 -16.44 2.64 -12.44
N SER A 277 -16.62 3.61 -11.54
CA SER A 277 -15.61 4.66 -11.30
C SER A 277 -14.30 4.08 -10.79
N LEU A 278 -14.36 3.07 -9.94
CA LEU A 278 -13.17 2.33 -9.48
C LEU A 278 -12.45 1.67 -10.65
N PHE A 279 -13.16 0.97 -11.54
CA PHE A 279 -12.57 0.35 -12.72
C PHE A 279 -11.88 1.38 -13.63
N GLN A 280 -12.54 2.52 -13.88
CA GLN A 280 -11.95 3.60 -14.67
C GLN A 280 -10.67 4.14 -14.03
N SER A 281 -10.68 4.31 -12.71
CA SER A 281 -9.49 4.78 -11.99
C SER A 281 -8.29 3.83 -12.08
N LEU A 282 -8.51 2.52 -12.26
CA LEU A 282 -7.44 1.53 -12.38
C LEU A 282 -6.74 1.54 -13.74
N VAL A 283 -7.45 1.95 -14.78
CA VAL A 283 -6.96 1.92 -16.17
C VAL A 283 -6.55 3.30 -16.68
N SER A 284 -6.61 4.32 -15.85
CA SER A 284 -6.24 5.69 -16.22
C SER A 284 -5.26 6.29 -15.22
N TYR A 285 -4.37 7.11 -15.71
CA TYR A 285 -3.66 8.10 -14.92
C TYR A 285 -4.67 9.08 -14.30
N SER A 286 -4.38 9.58 -13.11
CA SER A 286 -5.22 10.60 -12.48
C SER A 286 -4.40 11.66 -11.76
N LYS A 287 -4.94 12.87 -11.70
CA LYS A 287 -4.37 14.02 -10.99
C LYS A 287 -5.44 14.75 -10.21
N ALA A 288 -5.11 15.21 -9.01
CA ALA A 288 -6.01 16.00 -8.18
C ALA A 288 -5.25 17.07 -7.41
N LEU A 289 -5.71 18.31 -7.45
CA LEU A 289 -5.20 19.34 -6.56
C LEU A 289 -5.87 19.15 -5.20
N THR A 290 -5.06 18.86 -4.17
CA THR A 290 -5.57 18.45 -2.85
C THR A 290 -5.44 19.54 -1.79
N MET A 291 -4.49 20.46 -1.97
CA MET A 291 -4.27 21.57 -1.02
C MET A 291 -3.91 22.86 -1.77
N ILE A 292 -4.32 23.99 -1.22
CA ILE A 292 -3.86 25.32 -1.64
C ILE A 292 -3.76 26.24 -0.42
N LYS A 293 -2.68 27.02 -0.34
CA LYS A 293 -2.43 27.98 0.74
C LYS A 293 -1.75 29.22 0.20
N GLY A 294 -2.32 30.40 0.45
CA GLY A 294 -1.74 31.69 0.04
C GLY A 294 -2.37 32.87 0.78
N GLY A 295 -1.61 33.97 0.90
CA GLY A 295 -2.01 35.18 1.61
C GLY A 295 -1.84 35.10 3.12
N ILE A 296 -1.51 36.25 3.73
CA ILE A 296 -1.28 36.41 5.16
C ILE A 296 -2.18 37.49 5.80
N LYS A 297 -2.64 38.45 5.00
CA LYS A 297 -3.46 39.56 5.47
C LYS A 297 -4.27 40.16 4.31
N GLU A 298 -5.47 40.61 4.59
CA GLU A 298 -6.46 41.08 3.59
C GLU A 298 -6.01 42.28 2.74
N ASN A 299 -5.09 43.10 3.22
CA ASN A 299 -4.58 44.28 2.51
C ASN A 299 -3.13 44.16 2.04
N VAL A 300 -2.60 42.95 1.97
CA VAL A 300 -1.25 42.62 1.48
C VAL A 300 -1.36 41.70 0.27
N ILE A 301 -0.75 42.10 -0.86
CA ILE A 301 -0.60 41.24 -2.02
C ILE A 301 0.45 40.15 -1.66
N PRO A 302 0.10 38.86 -1.74
CA PRO A 302 1.01 37.80 -1.34
C PRO A 302 2.12 37.58 -2.37
N ASP A 303 3.31 37.35 -1.86
CA ASP A 303 4.51 36.98 -2.62
C ASP A 303 4.72 35.45 -2.66
N SER A 304 3.87 34.67 -1.98
CA SER A 304 3.94 33.20 -2.03
C SER A 304 2.55 32.59 -2.05
N CYS A 305 2.38 31.51 -2.84
CA CYS A 305 1.23 30.64 -2.81
C CYS A 305 1.68 29.21 -3.09
N GLU A 306 1.27 28.27 -2.23
CA GLU A 306 1.57 26.84 -2.32
C GLU A 306 0.34 26.05 -2.73
N ALA A 307 0.53 25.04 -3.57
CA ALA A 307 -0.49 24.05 -3.91
C ALA A 307 0.11 22.64 -3.92
N VAL A 308 -0.68 21.63 -3.58
CA VAL A 308 -0.26 20.24 -3.61
C VAL A 308 -1.10 19.48 -4.64
N LEU A 309 -0.41 18.81 -5.55
CA LEU A 309 -0.95 17.98 -6.61
C LEU A 309 -0.66 16.51 -6.30
N ASP A 310 -1.71 15.70 -6.12
CA ASP A 310 -1.65 14.24 -6.02
C ASP A 310 -1.81 13.65 -7.43
N VAL A 311 -0.86 12.82 -7.84
CA VAL A 311 -0.84 12.14 -9.13
C VAL A 311 -0.76 10.64 -8.92
N ARG A 312 -1.65 9.88 -9.59
CA ARG A 312 -1.64 8.43 -9.58
C ARG A 312 -1.19 7.89 -10.93
N LEU A 313 -0.04 7.25 -10.95
CA LEU A 313 0.60 6.73 -12.14
C LEU A 313 0.13 5.31 -12.48
N LEU A 314 -0.01 4.99 -13.75
CA LEU A 314 -0.16 3.60 -14.18
C LEU A 314 1.17 2.85 -14.03
N PRO A 315 1.16 1.53 -13.82
CA PRO A 315 2.37 0.72 -13.98
C PRO A 315 3.04 0.98 -15.33
N GLY A 316 4.35 1.22 -15.31
CA GLY A 316 5.12 1.58 -16.50
C GLY A 316 5.13 3.06 -16.85
N GLN A 317 4.42 3.91 -16.12
CA GLN A 317 4.62 5.36 -16.15
C GLN A 317 5.72 5.76 -15.16
N HIS A 318 6.62 6.62 -15.60
CA HIS A 318 7.74 7.13 -14.80
C HIS A 318 7.47 8.53 -14.27
N VAL A 319 8.07 8.84 -13.14
CA VAL A 319 7.92 10.12 -12.43
C VAL A 319 8.50 11.29 -13.25
N ASP A 320 9.71 11.14 -13.78
CA ASP A 320 10.43 12.22 -14.46
C ASP A 320 9.66 12.83 -15.65
N PRO A 321 9.04 12.05 -16.55
CA PRO A 321 8.19 12.59 -17.61
C PRO A 321 7.03 13.43 -17.13
N ILE A 322 6.43 13.11 -15.97
CA ILE A 322 5.33 13.90 -15.37
C ILE A 322 5.86 15.25 -14.86
N ILE A 323 7.01 15.25 -14.18
CA ILE A 323 7.64 16.47 -13.69
C ILE A 323 8.04 17.37 -14.87
N GLU A 324 8.62 16.81 -15.92
CA GLU A 324 8.98 17.58 -17.12
C GLU A 324 7.75 18.12 -17.86
N ALA A 325 6.66 17.35 -17.93
CA ALA A 325 5.39 17.82 -18.47
C ALA A 325 4.83 19.03 -17.67
N LEU A 326 4.89 18.98 -16.34
CA LEU A 326 4.48 20.07 -15.46
C LEU A 326 5.36 21.31 -15.65
N LYS A 327 6.68 21.14 -15.69
CA LYS A 327 7.61 22.26 -15.97
C LYS A 327 7.34 22.87 -17.33
N LYS A 328 7.10 22.05 -18.35
CA LYS A 328 6.80 22.51 -19.71
C LYS A 328 5.48 23.27 -19.75
N LEU A 329 4.43 22.78 -19.09
CA LEU A 329 3.14 23.50 -18.95
C LEU A 329 3.37 24.90 -18.37
N ILE A 330 4.11 24.99 -17.26
CA ILE A 330 4.34 26.26 -16.56
C ILE A 330 5.14 27.23 -17.44
N ARG A 331 6.18 26.76 -18.15
CA ARG A 331 7.02 27.60 -19.02
C ARG A 331 6.31 28.02 -20.29
N ASP A 332 5.76 27.07 -21.03
CA ASP A 332 5.34 27.28 -22.42
C ASP A 332 3.89 27.74 -22.52
N VAL A 333 3.02 27.35 -21.58
CA VAL A 333 1.60 27.69 -21.61
C VAL A 333 1.28 28.86 -20.67
N VAL A 334 1.80 28.82 -19.44
CA VAL A 334 1.53 29.87 -18.44
C VAL A 334 2.53 31.01 -18.53
N GLY A 335 3.79 30.73 -18.93
CA GLY A 335 4.81 31.73 -19.19
C GLY A 335 5.63 32.15 -17.97
N TYR A 336 5.71 31.29 -16.93
CA TYR A 336 6.54 31.53 -15.75
C TYR A 336 7.85 30.74 -15.81
N LEU A 337 8.91 31.35 -15.26
CA LEU A 337 10.16 30.64 -15.03
C LEU A 337 9.98 29.58 -13.96
N VAL A 338 10.56 28.40 -14.18
CA VAL A 338 10.61 27.33 -13.20
C VAL A 338 12.04 27.24 -12.66
N LYS A 339 12.16 27.31 -11.34
CA LYS A 339 13.45 27.08 -10.65
C LYS A 339 13.75 25.59 -10.68
N ASP A 340 14.92 25.24 -11.20
CA ASP A 340 15.47 23.88 -11.17
C ASP A 340 17.02 23.96 -11.02
N ASP A 341 17.66 22.77 -10.83
CA ASP A 341 19.11 22.69 -10.59
C ASP A 341 19.96 23.27 -11.73
N SER A 342 19.41 23.34 -12.94
CA SER A 342 20.06 23.87 -14.13
C SER A 342 19.76 25.35 -14.37
N ASN A 343 18.71 25.88 -13.76
CA ASN A 343 18.23 27.23 -13.97
C ASN A 343 17.77 27.86 -12.65
N ASN A 344 18.62 28.65 -12.03
CA ASN A 344 18.26 29.41 -10.85
C ASN A 344 17.88 30.83 -11.31
N PRO A 345 16.57 31.19 -11.38
CA PRO A 345 16.12 32.47 -11.87
C PRO A 345 16.76 33.61 -11.07
N SER A 346 17.30 34.59 -11.74
CA SER A 346 17.88 35.81 -11.14
C SER A 346 16.80 36.83 -10.71
N GLY A 347 15.53 36.50 -10.88
CA GLY A 347 14.39 37.37 -10.57
C GLY A 347 13.55 36.87 -9.42
N ASP A 348 12.75 37.76 -8.84
CA ASP A 348 11.90 37.47 -7.69
C ASP A 348 10.58 36.74 -8.07
N VAL A 349 10.29 36.58 -9.37
CA VAL A 349 9.06 35.96 -9.90
C VAL A 349 9.36 34.66 -10.60
N PHE A 350 9.02 33.54 -9.97
CA PHE A 350 9.27 32.20 -10.49
C PHE A 350 8.34 31.16 -9.85
N VAL A 351 8.38 29.94 -10.34
CA VAL A 351 7.69 28.77 -9.77
C VAL A 351 8.71 27.73 -9.32
N GLU A 352 8.53 27.18 -8.15
CA GLU A 352 9.32 26.08 -7.60
C GLU A 352 8.47 24.81 -7.55
N ILE A 353 9.08 23.67 -7.91
CA ILE A 353 8.45 22.36 -7.89
C ILE A 353 9.26 21.48 -6.94
N GLU A 354 8.59 20.92 -5.95
CA GLU A 354 9.19 20.01 -4.97
C GLU A 354 8.42 18.67 -5.00
N ILE A 355 9.14 17.57 -5.12
CA ILE A 355 8.57 16.23 -5.00
C ILE A 355 8.53 15.86 -3.51
N LEU A 356 7.33 15.69 -2.95
CA LEU A 356 7.16 15.28 -1.56
C LEU A 356 7.17 13.76 -1.39
N THR A 357 6.58 13.05 -2.35
CA THR A 357 6.52 11.58 -2.38
C THR A 357 6.60 11.13 -3.83
N ALA A 358 7.34 10.07 -4.09
CA ALA A 358 7.39 9.45 -5.41
C ALA A 358 7.55 7.94 -5.29
N SER A 359 6.61 7.20 -5.87
CA SER A 359 6.72 5.77 -6.13
C SER A 359 6.13 5.46 -7.49
N GLU A 360 6.83 4.64 -8.27
CA GLU A 360 6.32 4.18 -9.56
C GLU A 360 5.38 3.00 -9.36
N GLY A 361 4.35 2.90 -10.18
CA GLY A 361 3.45 1.75 -10.18
C GLY A 361 4.18 0.47 -10.57
N SER A 362 3.69 -0.65 -10.10
CA SER A 362 4.28 -1.96 -10.39
C SER A 362 3.25 -2.97 -10.86
N TYR A 363 3.68 -3.92 -11.68
CA TYR A 363 2.81 -4.94 -12.23
C TYR A 363 3.57 -6.23 -12.48
N TRP A 364 2.99 -7.37 -12.11
CA TRP A 364 3.55 -8.67 -12.43
C TRP A 364 3.13 -9.09 -13.84
N GLU A 365 4.07 -9.00 -14.79
CA GLU A 365 3.85 -9.48 -16.16
C GLU A 365 3.68 -11.01 -16.18
N ASN A 366 2.84 -11.51 -17.09
CA ASN A 366 2.58 -12.94 -17.29
C ASN A 366 2.10 -13.70 -16.04
N TRP A 367 1.45 -13.01 -15.09
CA TRP A 367 0.90 -13.63 -13.88
C TRP A 367 -0.09 -14.78 -14.19
N GLU A 368 -0.77 -14.73 -15.33
CA GLU A 368 -1.74 -15.76 -15.77
C GLU A 368 -1.08 -17.12 -16.03
N ASP A 369 0.21 -17.14 -16.36
CA ASP A 369 0.97 -18.37 -16.63
C ASP A 369 1.54 -19.01 -15.36
N SER A 370 1.40 -18.36 -14.20
CA SER A 370 1.96 -18.85 -12.94
C SER A 370 1.13 -19.98 -12.35
N GLY A 371 1.74 -21.16 -12.26
CA GLY A 371 1.16 -22.31 -11.55
C GLY A 371 1.00 -22.05 -10.06
N GLU A 372 1.95 -21.35 -9.44
CA GLU A 372 1.94 -20.98 -8.01
C GLU A 372 0.79 -20.03 -7.70
N LEU A 373 0.55 -19.03 -8.55
CA LEU A 373 -0.56 -18.11 -8.40
C LEU A 373 -1.91 -18.81 -8.59
N ASN A 374 -2.00 -19.73 -9.51
CA ASN A 374 -3.21 -20.56 -9.70
C ASN A 374 -3.48 -21.46 -8.48
N ASP A 375 -2.43 -22.04 -7.88
CA ASP A 375 -2.55 -22.80 -6.61
C ASP A 375 -3.02 -21.90 -5.46
N PHE A 376 -2.50 -20.66 -5.38
CA PHE A 376 -2.94 -19.66 -4.41
C PHE A 376 -4.41 -19.29 -4.61
N TYR A 377 -4.83 -19.02 -5.84
CA TYR A 377 -6.22 -18.71 -6.20
C TYR A 377 -7.19 -19.82 -5.75
N LYS A 378 -6.90 -21.09 -6.10
CA LYS A 378 -7.72 -22.23 -5.71
C LYS A 378 -7.80 -22.43 -4.21
N LEU A 379 -6.71 -22.13 -3.50
CA LEU A 379 -6.69 -22.18 -2.05
C LEU A 379 -7.58 -21.08 -1.43
N VAL A 380 -7.50 -19.85 -1.93
CA VAL A 380 -8.37 -18.76 -1.51
C VAL A 380 -9.83 -19.11 -1.77
N GLU A 381 -10.18 -19.61 -2.96
CA GLU A 381 -11.54 -20.07 -3.29
C GLU A 381 -12.04 -21.12 -2.29
N THR A 382 -11.19 -22.09 -1.95
CA THR A 382 -11.53 -23.15 -0.99
C THR A 382 -11.77 -22.61 0.43
N ILE A 383 -10.88 -21.75 0.93
CA ILE A 383 -10.94 -21.23 2.32
C ILE A 383 -12.06 -20.18 2.50
N TYR A 384 -12.28 -19.37 1.49
CA TYR A 384 -13.31 -18.32 1.52
C TYR A 384 -14.68 -18.80 1.03
N GLU A 385 -14.75 -19.98 0.39
CA GLU A 385 -15.97 -20.56 -0.19
C GLU A 385 -16.60 -19.66 -1.26
N LYS A 386 -15.77 -18.84 -1.89
CA LYS A 386 -16.12 -17.90 -2.96
C LYS A 386 -14.94 -17.75 -3.90
N LYS A 387 -15.21 -17.64 -5.20
CA LYS A 387 -14.19 -17.34 -6.19
C LYS A 387 -13.58 -15.97 -5.92
N PRO A 388 -12.26 -15.87 -5.70
CA PRO A 388 -11.59 -14.57 -5.70
C PRO A 388 -11.47 -14.05 -7.13
N PHE A 389 -10.99 -12.82 -7.30
CA PHE A 389 -10.67 -12.30 -8.62
C PHE A 389 -9.33 -11.57 -8.61
N TYR A 390 -8.69 -11.54 -9.76
CA TYR A 390 -7.45 -10.78 -9.94
C TYR A 390 -7.78 -9.33 -10.21
N PHE A 391 -7.01 -8.44 -9.59
CA PHE A 391 -7.28 -7.01 -9.65
C PHE A 391 -5.99 -6.18 -9.53
N LEU A 392 -6.10 -4.86 -9.63
CA LEU A 392 -5.03 -3.91 -9.39
C LEU A 392 -5.36 -3.08 -8.14
N LEU A 393 -4.35 -2.70 -7.38
CA LEU A 393 -4.50 -1.72 -6.31
C LEU A 393 -4.60 -0.31 -6.93
N PRO A 394 -5.65 0.48 -6.61
CA PRO A 394 -5.74 1.87 -7.09
C PRO A 394 -4.81 2.84 -6.35
N ALA A 395 -4.16 2.37 -5.30
CA ALA A 395 -3.15 3.05 -4.49
C ALA A 395 -1.76 2.47 -4.75
N SER A 396 -0.75 2.94 -4.03
CA SER A 396 0.59 2.38 -3.97
C SER A 396 0.76 1.58 -2.68
N ALA A 397 1.58 0.56 -2.70
CA ALA A 397 2.04 -0.24 -1.57
C ALA A 397 3.49 -0.69 -1.81
N ASP A 398 4.07 -1.46 -0.92
CA ASP A 398 5.48 -1.87 -0.97
C ASP A 398 5.87 -2.82 -2.12
N ALA A 399 4.90 -3.29 -2.95
CA ALA A 399 5.20 -4.26 -4.00
C ALA A 399 6.09 -3.70 -5.13
N HIS A 400 6.09 -2.38 -5.32
CA HIS A 400 6.96 -1.74 -6.31
C HIS A 400 8.45 -1.96 -6.01
N TYR A 401 8.88 -1.98 -4.73
CA TYR A 401 10.25 -2.31 -4.35
C TYR A 401 10.64 -3.75 -4.73
N MET A 402 9.70 -4.67 -4.69
CA MET A 402 9.97 -6.06 -5.04
C MET A 402 9.94 -6.31 -6.54
N ARG A 403 8.98 -5.69 -7.24
CA ARG A 403 8.76 -5.94 -8.68
C ARG A 403 9.69 -5.10 -9.56
N ASN A 404 9.80 -3.79 -9.32
CA ASN A 404 10.55 -2.89 -10.19
C ASN A 404 12.06 -3.10 -10.09
N ASP A 405 12.58 -3.42 -8.89
CA ASP A 405 14.00 -3.73 -8.69
C ASP A 405 14.36 -5.18 -9.01
N GLY A 406 13.35 -5.96 -9.44
CA GLY A 406 13.54 -7.34 -9.88
C GLY A 406 13.87 -8.34 -8.76
N TYR A 407 13.71 -7.96 -7.50
CA TYR A 407 13.97 -8.85 -6.36
C TYR A 407 13.01 -10.04 -6.34
N CYS A 408 11.70 -9.76 -6.46
CA CYS A 408 10.67 -10.79 -6.56
C CYS A 408 9.52 -10.32 -7.48
N PRO A 409 9.65 -10.46 -8.80
CA PRO A 409 8.58 -10.09 -9.73
C PRO A 409 7.26 -10.81 -9.46
N GLN A 410 7.32 -12.05 -8.92
CA GLN A 410 6.17 -12.84 -8.53
C GLN A 410 5.62 -12.42 -7.16
N THR A 411 5.26 -11.16 -7.03
CA THR A 411 4.68 -10.58 -5.82
C THR A 411 3.19 -10.31 -6.00
N ILE A 412 2.38 -10.70 -5.02
CA ILE A 412 0.96 -10.36 -4.94
C ILE A 412 0.65 -9.62 -3.64
N LEU A 413 -0.47 -8.88 -3.63
CA LEU A 413 -1.05 -8.37 -2.40
C LEU A 413 -2.31 -9.16 -2.09
N PHE A 414 -2.39 -9.64 -0.86
CA PHE A 414 -3.55 -10.37 -0.35
C PHE A 414 -3.52 -10.37 1.17
N GLY A 415 -4.61 -9.94 1.82
CA GLY A 415 -4.68 -9.98 3.28
C GLY A 415 -6.10 -9.75 3.81
N PRO A 416 -6.30 -9.93 5.12
CA PRO A 416 -7.59 -9.71 5.77
C PRO A 416 -7.93 -8.21 5.85
N GLY A 417 -9.19 -7.90 6.13
CA GLY A 417 -9.67 -6.52 6.19
C GLY A 417 -10.27 -6.05 4.86
N LYS A 418 -10.93 -4.91 4.95
CA LYS A 418 -11.60 -4.26 3.81
C LYS A 418 -10.82 -3.00 3.45
N ALA A 419 -10.38 -2.88 2.20
CA ALA A 419 -9.63 -1.72 1.71
C ALA A 419 -10.32 -0.38 2.04
N ARG A 420 -11.67 -0.31 1.98
CA ARG A 420 -12.43 0.91 2.30
C ARG A 420 -12.37 1.32 3.77
N THR A 421 -11.92 0.45 4.70
CA THR A 421 -11.79 0.78 6.12
C THR A 421 -10.36 1.20 6.48
N ALA A 422 -9.40 0.97 5.60
CA ALA A 422 -8.05 1.49 5.72
C ALA A 422 -8.08 3.02 5.84
N HIS A 423 -7.27 3.57 6.75
CA HIS A 423 -7.17 5.01 7.05
C HIS A 423 -8.47 5.68 7.55
N ALA A 424 -9.59 4.95 7.61
CA ALA A 424 -10.87 5.50 8.07
C ALA A 424 -10.97 5.56 9.61
N ILE A 425 -11.90 6.39 10.10
CA ILE A 425 -12.38 6.33 11.48
C ILE A 425 -13.12 5.01 11.69
N ASP A 426 -13.04 4.44 12.88
CA ASP A 426 -13.61 3.12 13.21
C ASP A 426 -13.09 1.98 12.30
N GLU A 427 -11.83 2.08 11.89
CA GLU A 427 -11.13 1.00 11.18
C GLU A 427 -11.32 -0.33 11.90
N ASN A 428 -11.54 -1.39 11.14
CA ASN A 428 -11.88 -2.69 11.72
C ASN A 428 -11.58 -3.87 10.81
N VAL A 429 -11.42 -5.05 11.43
CA VAL A 429 -11.29 -6.34 10.74
C VAL A 429 -12.24 -7.38 11.32
N GLU A 430 -12.83 -8.21 10.46
CA GLU A 430 -13.62 -9.36 10.88
C GLU A 430 -12.71 -10.50 11.35
N ILE A 431 -12.97 -11.05 12.56
CA ILE A 431 -12.18 -12.18 13.10
C ILE A 431 -12.20 -13.38 12.13
N LEU A 432 -13.33 -13.62 11.47
CA LEU A 432 -13.45 -14.71 10.51
C LEU A 432 -12.51 -14.50 9.30
N ASP A 433 -12.42 -13.26 8.79
CA ASP A 433 -11.52 -12.92 7.68
C ASP A 433 -10.05 -13.10 8.10
N PHE A 434 -9.69 -12.63 9.30
CA PHE A 434 -8.37 -12.82 9.89
C PHE A 434 -7.99 -14.31 10.00
N ILE A 435 -8.87 -15.14 10.55
CA ILE A 435 -8.59 -16.59 10.68
C ILE A 435 -8.50 -17.28 9.32
N ARG A 436 -9.32 -16.88 8.34
CA ARG A 436 -9.20 -17.36 6.96
C ARG A 436 -7.87 -17.01 6.33
N ALA A 437 -7.38 -15.78 6.53
CA ALA A 437 -6.07 -15.35 6.05
C ALA A 437 -4.92 -16.19 6.66
N ILE A 438 -4.97 -16.47 7.97
CA ILE A 438 -3.98 -17.36 8.61
C ILE A 438 -3.96 -18.74 7.91
N LYS A 439 -5.15 -19.31 7.64
CA LYS A 439 -5.25 -20.59 6.94
C LYS A 439 -4.67 -20.54 5.54
N VAL A 440 -4.99 -19.49 4.77
CA VAL A 440 -4.43 -19.30 3.42
C VAL A 440 -2.91 -19.25 3.49
N TYR A 441 -2.33 -18.40 4.33
CA TYR A 441 -0.88 -18.25 4.43
C TYR A 441 -0.20 -19.53 4.89
N ALA A 442 -0.67 -20.18 5.95
CA ALA A 442 -0.04 -21.39 6.46
C ALA A 442 -0.13 -22.57 5.46
N ILE A 443 -1.27 -22.77 4.80
CA ILE A 443 -1.46 -23.86 3.84
C ILE A 443 -0.69 -23.57 2.54
N PHE A 444 -0.69 -22.32 2.07
CA PHE A 444 0.07 -21.95 0.88
C PHE A 444 1.57 -22.16 1.11
N ALA A 445 2.10 -21.63 2.21
CA ALA A 445 3.51 -21.83 2.56
C ALA A 445 3.86 -23.33 2.65
N TYR A 446 3.03 -24.13 3.32
CA TYR A 446 3.23 -25.58 3.37
C TYR A 446 3.30 -26.22 1.98
N LYS A 447 2.33 -25.94 1.10
CA LYS A 447 2.28 -26.51 -0.24
C LYS A 447 3.42 -26.02 -1.14
N PHE A 448 3.73 -24.72 -1.07
CA PHE A 448 4.77 -24.09 -1.88
C PHE A 448 6.16 -24.61 -1.51
N LEU A 449 6.47 -24.65 -0.21
CA LEU A 449 7.79 -25.05 0.30
C LEU A 449 8.00 -26.56 0.31
N SER A 450 6.95 -27.37 0.16
CA SER A 450 7.05 -28.84 0.02
C SER A 450 7.43 -29.27 -1.40
N LYS A 451 7.32 -28.39 -2.40
CA LYS A 451 7.75 -28.66 -3.77
C LYS A 451 9.29 -28.59 -3.83
N LYS A 452 9.91 -29.64 -4.40
CA LYS A 452 11.36 -29.66 -4.65
C LYS A 452 11.74 -28.78 -5.84
#